data_d1babf5bdf2a6d597cc56777d68f31a6
#
_entry.id   d1babf5bdf2a6d597cc56777d68f31a6
#
_cell.length_a   1.000
_cell.length_b   1.000
_cell.length_c   1.000
_cell.angle_alpha   90.00
_cell.angle_beta   90.00
_cell.angle_gamma   90.00
#
_symmetry.space_group_name_H-M   'P 1'
#
loop_
_entity.id
_entity.type
_entity.pdbx_description
1 polymer ?
#
loop_
_entity_poly.entity_id
_entity_poly.type
_entity_poly.pdbx_seq_one_letter_code
_entity_poly.pdbx_strand_id
1 'polypeptide(L)' 'MRFGVMVPHWGESSSPESILTVAQLAETLGYESLWLGDHVAVPVSDQSAARERFYEAMTVLGYLAGVTSTI' A
#
# COMPACT_ATOMS: atom_id res chain seq x y z
N MET A 1 11.06 -15.87 12.20
CA MET A 1 9.91 -15.77 11.30
C MET A 1 9.80 -14.33 10.80
N ARG A 2 9.52 -14.17 9.52
CA ARG A 2 9.50 -12.86 8.86
C ARG A 2 8.08 -12.52 8.46
N PHE A 3 7.67 -11.28 8.72
CA PHE A 3 6.32 -10.82 8.40
C PHE A 3 6.39 -9.59 7.52
N GLY A 4 5.48 -9.53 6.56
CA GLY A 4 5.25 -8.34 5.75
C GLY A 4 3.91 -7.71 6.09
N VAL A 5 3.74 -6.47 5.70
CA VAL A 5 2.52 -5.70 5.94
C VAL A 5 1.98 -5.22 4.61
N MET A 6 0.68 -5.41 4.40
CA MET A 6 -0.01 -4.86 3.22
C MET A 6 -0.27 -3.37 3.46
N VAL A 7 0.20 -2.55 2.54
CA VAL A 7 -0.01 -1.10 2.61
C VAL A 7 -1.44 -0.76 2.20
N PRO A 8 -2.12 0.15 2.93
CA PRO A 8 -3.50 0.52 2.61
C PRO A 8 -3.55 1.53 1.45
N HIS A 9 -3.29 1.06 0.23
CA HIS A 9 -3.21 1.92 -0.94
C HIS A 9 -4.50 1.95 -1.77
N TRP A 10 -5.58 1.35 -1.27
CA TRP A 10 -6.88 1.35 -1.92
C TRP A 10 -8.01 1.27 -0.89
N GLY A 11 -9.22 1.66 -1.31
CA GLY A 11 -10.39 1.65 -0.45
C GLY A 11 -10.56 2.94 0.36
N GLU A 12 -11.56 2.94 1.23
CA GLU A 12 -11.92 4.13 2.01
C GLU A 12 -10.84 4.56 2.99
N SER A 13 -10.08 3.61 3.52
CA SER A 13 -9.01 3.92 4.47
C SER A 13 -7.72 4.38 3.80
N SER A 14 -7.66 4.39 2.47
CA SER A 14 -6.48 4.82 1.76
C SER A 14 -6.34 6.33 1.75
N SER A 15 -5.14 6.81 2.04
CA SER A 15 -4.78 8.22 1.95
C SER A 15 -3.25 8.31 1.99
N PRO A 16 -2.66 9.42 1.54
CA PRO A 16 -1.22 9.59 1.72
C PRO A 16 -0.79 9.47 3.18
N GLU A 17 -1.61 9.97 4.10
CA GLU A 17 -1.32 9.90 5.52
C GLU A 17 -1.38 8.47 6.05
N SER A 18 -2.40 7.69 5.69
CA SER A 18 -2.49 6.32 6.16
C SER A 18 -1.39 5.44 5.57
N ILE A 19 -1.05 5.66 4.30
CA ILE A 19 0.05 4.95 3.65
C ILE A 19 1.37 5.22 4.38
N LEU A 20 1.66 6.49 4.64
CA LEU A 20 2.87 6.89 5.35
C LEU A 20 2.90 6.33 6.77
N THR A 21 1.79 6.46 7.50
CA THR A 21 1.70 6.01 8.89
C THR A 21 1.93 4.51 9.01
N VAL A 22 1.27 3.71 8.15
CA VAL A 22 1.45 2.25 8.18
C VAL A 22 2.88 1.87 7.84
N ALA A 23 3.46 2.51 6.82
CA ALA A 23 4.82 2.18 6.39
C ALA A 23 5.84 2.48 7.48
N GLN A 24 5.76 3.64 8.10
CA GLN A 24 6.71 4.04 9.14
C GLN A 24 6.52 3.24 10.42
N LEU A 25 5.28 2.94 10.78
CA LEU A 25 5.00 2.10 11.94
C LEU A 25 5.52 0.67 11.73
N ALA A 26 5.30 0.11 10.54
CA ALA A 26 5.80 -1.22 10.21
C ALA A 26 7.32 -1.28 10.29
N GLU A 27 8.00 -0.25 9.80
CA GLU A 27 9.45 -0.15 9.89
C GLU A 27 9.90 -0.08 11.35
N THR A 28 9.25 0.75 12.16
CA THR A 28 9.57 0.90 13.59
C THR A 28 9.36 -0.39 14.36
N LEU A 29 8.30 -1.14 14.03
CA LEU A 29 7.97 -2.40 14.70
C LEU A 29 8.82 -3.58 14.22
N GLY A 30 9.65 -3.38 13.19
CA GLY A 30 10.56 -4.41 12.72
C GLY A 30 9.98 -5.39 11.71
N TYR A 31 8.88 -5.05 11.06
CA TYR A 31 8.39 -5.84 9.93
C TYR A 31 9.41 -5.81 8.80
N GLU A 32 9.53 -6.92 8.10
CA GLU A 32 10.57 -7.07 7.08
C GLU A 32 10.24 -6.38 5.77
N SER A 33 8.97 -6.35 5.38
CA SER A 33 8.59 -5.88 4.05
C SER A 33 7.23 -5.22 4.02
N LEU A 34 7.05 -4.35 3.03
CA LEU A 34 5.77 -3.73 2.69
C LEU A 34 5.31 -4.29 1.35
N TRP A 35 4.02 -4.57 1.25
CA TRP A 35 3.43 -5.19 0.07
C TRP A 35 2.30 -4.35 -0.48
N LEU A 36 2.22 -4.27 -1.79
CA LEU A 36 1.14 -3.60 -2.51
C LEU A 36 0.60 -4.53 -3.58
N GLY A 37 -0.70 -4.42 -3.86
CA GLY A 37 -1.30 -5.09 -5.00
C GLY A 37 -1.43 -4.15 -6.18
N ASP A 38 -1.55 -4.71 -7.38
CA ASP A 38 -1.76 -3.93 -8.58
C ASP A 38 -2.88 -4.56 -9.41
N HIS A 39 -3.80 -3.71 -9.89
CA HIS A 39 -4.87 -4.15 -10.77
C HIS A 39 -4.53 -3.77 -12.21
N VAL A 40 -4.17 -4.75 -13.03
CA VAL A 40 -3.95 -4.54 -14.45
C VAL A 40 -5.30 -4.33 -15.16
N ALA A 41 -6.31 -5.10 -14.73
CA ALA A 41 -7.66 -4.99 -15.23
C ALA A 41 -8.65 -5.43 -14.15
N VAL A 42 -9.81 -4.77 -14.10
CA VAL A 42 -10.87 -5.14 -13.15
C VAL A 42 -12.05 -5.67 -13.96
N PRO A 43 -12.56 -6.90 -13.66
CA PRO A 43 -13.71 -7.43 -14.36
C PRO A 43 -14.95 -6.54 -14.23
N VAL A 44 -15.81 -6.57 -15.22
CA VAL A 44 -17.05 -5.78 -15.20
C VAL A 44 -17.90 -6.13 -13.98
N SER A 45 -17.87 -7.39 -13.54
CA SER A 45 -18.59 -7.87 -12.37
C SER A 45 -18.10 -7.20 -11.07
N ASP A 46 -16.90 -6.66 -11.06
CA ASP A 46 -16.31 -6.01 -9.88
C ASP A 46 -16.27 -4.48 -10.01
N GLN A 47 -17.31 -3.91 -10.61
CA GLN A 47 -17.41 -2.46 -10.83
C GLN A 47 -17.30 -1.66 -9.53
N SER A 48 -17.80 -2.20 -8.42
CA SER A 48 -17.69 -1.53 -7.12
C SER A 48 -16.23 -1.36 -6.70
N ALA A 49 -15.42 -2.38 -6.91
CA ALA A 49 -13.98 -2.32 -6.61
C ALA A 49 -13.27 -1.29 -7.50
N ALA A 50 -13.67 -1.20 -8.78
CA ALA A 50 -13.08 -0.25 -9.72
C ALA A 50 -13.39 1.20 -9.35
N ARG A 51 -14.47 1.45 -8.59
CA ARG A 51 -14.86 2.79 -8.16
C ARG A 51 -14.18 3.24 -6.86
N GLU A 52 -13.57 2.31 -6.15
CA GLU A 52 -12.87 2.65 -4.93
C GLU A 52 -11.59 3.43 -5.24
N ARG A 53 -11.16 4.25 -4.27
CA ARG A 53 -9.89 4.94 -4.38
C ARG A 53 -8.78 3.91 -4.48
N PHE A 54 -7.91 4.09 -5.45
CA PHE A 54 -6.79 3.17 -5.68
C PHE A 54 -5.57 3.99 -6.07
N TYR A 55 -4.54 3.95 -5.24
CA TYR A 55 -3.28 4.60 -5.55
C TYR A 55 -2.44 3.64 -6.39
N GLU A 56 -1.82 4.18 -7.44
CA GLU A 56 -1.03 3.38 -8.38
C GLU A 56 0.19 2.77 -7.66
N ALA A 57 0.35 1.44 -7.78
CA ALA A 57 1.27 0.69 -6.94
C ALA A 57 2.74 1.11 -7.13
N MET A 58 3.19 1.26 -8.36
CA MET A 58 4.59 1.61 -8.62
C MET A 58 4.92 3.02 -8.11
N THR A 59 3.96 3.94 -8.24
CA THR A 59 4.11 5.30 -7.72
C THR A 59 4.20 5.29 -6.20
N VAL A 60 3.36 4.50 -5.54
CA VAL A 60 3.41 4.35 -4.08
C VAL A 60 4.72 3.73 -3.63
N LEU A 61 5.22 2.72 -4.34
CA LEU A 61 6.52 2.12 -4.03
C LEU A 61 7.65 3.15 -4.09
N GLY A 62 7.65 4.02 -5.10
CA GLY A 62 8.63 5.08 -5.21
C GLY A 62 8.56 6.05 -4.03
N TYR A 63 7.35 6.44 -3.64
CA TYR A 63 7.13 7.29 -2.48
C TYR A 63 7.64 6.61 -1.19
N LEU A 64 7.28 5.35 -1.00
CA LEU A 64 7.70 4.60 0.20
C LEU A 64 9.22 4.44 0.28
N ALA A 65 9.86 4.24 -0.85
CA ALA A 65 11.32 4.16 -0.88
C ALA A 65 11.97 5.45 -0.38
N GLY A 66 11.32 6.58 -0.59
CA GLY A 66 11.84 7.87 -0.14
C GLY A 66 11.59 8.19 1.32
N VAL A 67 10.60 7.55 1.96
CA VAL A 67 10.20 7.87 3.34
C VAL A 67 10.50 6.76 4.34
N THR A 68 11.12 5.68 3.90
CA THR A 68 11.56 4.59 4.77
C THR A 68 13.08 4.44 4.68
N SER A 69 13.66 3.76 5.67
CA SER A 69 15.13 3.61 5.76
C SER A 69 15.58 2.17 5.65
N THR A 70 14.86 1.23 6.25
CA THR A 70 15.32 -0.16 6.38
C THR A 70 14.37 -1.20 5.80
N ILE A 71 13.13 -0.82 5.54
CA ILE A 71 12.11 -1.76 5.07
C ILE A 71 11.95 -1.71 3.56
#